data_b044ddd840c4edb9ab3460d37096a708
#
_entry.id   b044ddd840c4edb9ab3460d37096a708
#
_cell.length_a   1.000
_cell.length_b   1.000
_cell.length_c   1.000
_cell.angle_alpha   90.00
_cell.angle_beta   90.00
_cell.angle_gamma   90.00
#
_symmetry.space_group_name_H-M   'P 1'
#
loop_
_entity.id
_entity.type
_entity.pdbx_description
1 polymer ?
#
loop_
_entity_poly.entity_id
_entity_poly.type
_entity_poly.pdbx_seq_one_letter_code
_entity_poly.pdbx_strand_id
1 'polypeptide(L)'
;MAYTAQQLITRSWFLSGIVARNLQVPTGDQIFDGLQMLNDLLNFKQIETDLIPYWQYITFNAVPDQEFYFLPYIAAIEVSTFNIDVVRYPMVSTSRTNYFGSARVDNIATLPFSWNYDRGVGGGTFGMYFIPDQPYPIKMKVKVFLVDVDLQTDLTNITETFSNPNNIPGYTPYTFINNSNQGYDTSYIEMLRYALARYMCSEYGVSFNPESEKIYQSYVRKLMYESPPDLSNKKLSILYSDSNPGYNWGDVNIGRGWRP
;
A
#
# COMPACT_ATOMS: atom_id res chain seq x y z
N MET A 1 -2.20 2.45 25.54
CA MET A 1 -1.17 3.46 25.87
C MET A 1 -0.70 4.05 24.56
N ALA A 2 -0.75 5.36 24.42
CA ALA A 2 -0.16 6.05 23.28
C ALA A 2 1.34 5.77 23.20
N TYR A 3 1.86 5.48 22.01
CA TYR A 3 3.28 5.25 21.76
C TYR A 3 3.76 6.27 20.73
N THR A 4 4.45 7.31 21.22
CA THR A 4 4.85 8.43 20.36
C THR A 4 6.08 8.12 19.52
N ALA A 5 6.22 8.80 18.37
CA ALA A 5 7.40 8.71 17.53
C ALA A 5 8.68 9.08 18.31
N GLN A 6 8.62 10.08 19.19
CA GLN A 6 9.73 10.45 20.08
C GLN A 6 10.18 9.28 20.98
N GLN A 7 9.23 8.52 21.53
CA GLN A 7 9.57 7.34 22.34
C GLN A 7 10.24 6.26 21.52
N LEU A 8 9.79 6.03 20.30
CA LEU A 8 10.40 5.08 19.38
C LEU A 8 11.83 5.49 19.04
N ILE A 9 12.04 6.76 18.66
CA ILE A 9 13.37 7.31 18.32
C ILE A 9 14.32 7.19 19.50
N THR A 10 13.90 7.63 20.69
CA THR A 10 14.72 7.56 21.90
C THR A 10 15.16 6.13 22.20
N ARG A 11 14.23 5.17 22.09
CA ARG A 11 14.56 3.74 22.33
C ARG A 11 15.46 3.15 21.24
N SER A 12 15.35 3.64 20.00
CA SER A 12 16.23 3.22 18.90
C SER A 12 17.65 3.74 19.07
N TRP A 13 17.84 4.96 19.57
CA TRP A 13 19.17 5.47 19.95
C TRP A 13 19.86 4.63 21.02
N PHE A 14 19.11 4.19 22.03
CA PHE A 14 19.66 3.28 23.03
C PHE A 14 19.97 1.89 22.49
N LEU A 15 19.17 1.40 21.57
CA LEU A 15 19.36 0.08 20.95
C LEU A 15 20.54 0.06 19.98
N SER A 16 20.81 1.18 19.29
CA SER A 16 21.97 1.32 18.42
C SER A 16 23.30 1.30 19.17
N GLY A 17 23.27 1.60 20.50
CA GLY A 17 24.47 1.71 21.32
C GLY A 17 25.27 3.01 21.12
N ILE A 18 24.82 3.91 20.23
CA ILE A 18 25.44 5.23 20.00
C ILE A 18 25.27 6.11 21.22
N VAL A 19 24.09 6.03 21.85
CA VAL A 19 23.79 6.73 23.11
C VAL A 19 23.71 5.71 24.24
N ALA A 20 24.54 5.89 25.26
CA ALA A 20 24.57 5.01 26.42
C ALA A 20 23.42 5.29 27.37
N ARG A 21 22.44 4.38 27.47
CA ARG A 21 21.22 4.53 28.27
C ARG A 21 21.42 4.97 29.72
N ASN A 22 22.53 4.54 30.31
CA ASN A 22 22.83 4.80 31.72
C ASN A 22 23.58 6.13 31.97
N LEU A 23 24.08 6.75 30.92
CA LEU A 23 24.97 7.91 31.02
C LEU A 23 24.42 9.15 30.32
N GLN A 24 23.60 8.99 29.31
CA GLN A 24 23.16 10.09 28.46
C GLN A 24 21.71 9.92 28.04
N VAL A 25 21.06 11.06 27.77
CA VAL A 25 19.78 11.14 27.07
C VAL A 25 20.09 11.68 25.67
N PRO A 26 19.43 11.20 24.61
CA PRO A 26 19.62 11.75 23.28
C PRO A 26 19.39 13.27 23.28
N THR A 27 20.28 14.01 22.65
CA THR A 27 20.15 15.47 22.51
C THR A 27 19.00 15.82 21.59
N GLY A 28 18.55 17.11 21.64
CA GLY A 28 17.50 17.59 20.74
C GLY A 28 17.84 17.36 19.26
N ASP A 29 19.10 17.63 18.87
CA ASP A 29 19.58 17.44 17.50
C ASP A 29 19.54 15.96 17.09
N GLN A 30 19.94 15.06 17.98
CA GLN A 30 19.84 13.59 17.73
C GLN A 30 18.39 13.13 17.58
N ILE A 31 17.45 13.73 18.32
CA ILE A 31 16.03 13.39 18.20
C ILE A 31 15.48 13.87 16.86
N PHE A 32 15.86 15.06 16.39
CA PHE A 32 15.46 15.57 15.07
C PHE A 32 16.07 14.75 13.94
N ASP A 33 17.34 14.41 14.03
CA ASP A 33 18.02 13.54 13.08
C ASP A 33 17.35 12.14 13.03
N GLY A 34 17.04 11.59 14.20
CA GLY A 34 16.28 10.35 14.33
C GLY A 34 14.86 10.43 13.75
N LEU A 35 14.21 11.59 13.81
CA LEU A 35 12.90 11.82 13.19
C LEU A 35 12.99 11.79 11.66
N GLN A 36 13.99 12.46 11.11
CA GLN A 36 14.23 12.43 9.66
C GLN A 36 14.53 10.99 9.19
N MET A 37 15.41 10.28 9.89
CA MET A 37 15.69 8.87 9.59
C MET A 37 14.47 7.97 9.71
N LEU A 38 13.57 8.25 10.67
CA LEU A 38 12.31 7.49 10.79
C LEU A 38 11.41 7.73 9.60
N ASN A 39 11.24 8.98 9.15
CA ASN A 39 10.41 9.30 7.98
C ASN A 39 10.99 8.70 6.70
N ASP A 40 12.30 8.75 6.51
CA ASP A 40 12.98 8.09 5.39
C ASP A 40 12.77 6.57 5.43
N LEU A 41 12.88 5.97 6.62
CA LEU A 41 12.63 4.54 6.80
C LEU A 41 11.17 4.16 6.51
N LEU A 42 10.20 4.94 6.95
CA LEU A 42 8.78 4.71 6.67
C LEU A 42 8.51 4.78 5.17
N ASN A 43 9.05 5.80 4.49
CA ASN A 43 8.94 5.95 3.05
C ASN A 43 9.60 4.78 2.30
N PHE A 44 10.76 4.33 2.76
CA PHE A 44 11.45 3.18 2.18
C PHE A 44 10.68 1.87 2.40
N LYS A 45 10.20 1.60 3.61
CA LYS A 45 9.42 0.40 3.94
C LYS A 45 8.10 0.31 3.20
N GLN A 46 7.53 1.44 2.83
CA GLN A 46 6.36 1.52 1.98
C GLN A 46 6.61 0.94 0.58
N ILE A 47 7.83 1.16 0.03
CA ILE A 47 8.23 0.67 -1.29
C ILE A 47 8.64 -0.80 -1.21
N GLU A 48 9.29 -1.18 -0.10
CA GLU A 48 9.85 -2.51 0.13
C GLU A 48 8.76 -3.53 0.46
N THR A 49 7.86 -3.80 -0.45
CA THR A 49 6.93 -4.95 -0.42
C THR A 49 6.15 -5.24 0.88
N ASP A 50 5.13 -5.97 0.75
CA ASP A 50 4.20 -6.80 1.55
C ASP A 50 4.46 -7.02 3.06
N LEU A 51 5.50 -6.40 3.63
CA LEU A 51 5.87 -6.52 5.04
C LEU A 51 4.77 -6.02 5.97
N ILE A 52 3.91 -5.14 5.46
CA ILE A 52 2.85 -4.55 6.28
C ILE A 52 1.61 -4.37 5.43
N PRO A 53 0.48 -4.84 5.93
CA PRO A 53 -0.79 -4.67 5.27
C PRO A 53 -1.28 -3.22 5.41
N TYR A 54 -0.61 -2.24 4.79
CA TYR A 54 -1.16 -0.89 4.62
C TYR A 54 -2.27 -0.87 3.59
N TRP A 55 -2.99 -1.97 3.51
CA TRP A 55 -4.13 -2.12 2.67
C TRP A 55 -5.36 -1.56 3.37
N GLN A 56 -5.93 -0.52 2.77
CA GLN A 56 -7.14 0.12 3.24
C GLN A 56 -8.25 -0.04 2.20
N TYR A 57 -9.48 -0.02 2.67
CA TYR A 57 -10.64 0.03 1.79
C TYR A 57 -11.07 1.48 1.63
N ILE A 58 -11.12 1.94 0.40
CA ILE A 58 -11.61 3.26 0.05
C ILE A 58 -12.84 3.18 -0.83
N THR A 59 -13.63 4.26 -0.83
CA THR A 59 -14.74 4.43 -1.75
C THR A 59 -14.76 5.85 -2.29
N PHE A 60 -15.13 5.97 -3.55
CA PHE A 60 -15.50 7.23 -4.20
C PHE A 60 -16.61 7.00 -5.22
N ASN A 61 -17.29 8.03 -5.65
CA ASN A 61 -18.29 7.94 -6.70
C ASN A 61 -17.67 8.27 -8.05
N ALA A 62 -17.90 7.39 -9.02
CA ALA A 62 -17.54 7.68 -10.40
C ALA A 62 -18.31 8.90 -10.91
N VAL A 63 -17.70 9.68 -11.79
CA VAL A 63 -18.36 10.79 -12.48
C VAL A 63 -18.74 10.28 -13.86
N PRO A 64 -20.01 10.47 -14.30
CA PRO A 64 -20.40 10.10 -15.66
C PRO A 64 -19.50 10.75 -16.72
N ASP A 65 -19.24 10.02 -17.78
CA ASP A 65 -18.39 10.43 -18.90
C ASP A 65 -16.92 10.73 -18.54
N GLN A 66 -16.46 10.37 -17.34
CA GLN A 66 -15.07 10.52 -16.93
C GLN A 66 -14.36 9.16 -16.91
N GLU A 67 -13.27 9.03 -17.69
CA GLU A 67 -12.46 7.80 -17.76
C GLU A 67 -11.37 7.76 -16.69
N PHE A 68 -10.69 8.88 -16.43
CA PHE A 68 -9.50 8.92 -15.58
C PHE A 68 -9.72 9.68 -14.28
N TYR A 69 -9.19 9.12 -13.20
CA TYR A 69 -9.27 9.66 -11.84
C TYR A 69 -7.88 9.70 -11.23
N PHE A 70 -7.40 10.88 -10.86
CA PHE A 70 -6.17 10.94 -10.09
C PHE A 70 -6.48 10.69 -8.61
N LEU A 71 -5.85 9.64 -8.07
CA LEU A 71 -5.98 9.22 -6.67
C LEU A 71 -4.68 9.56 -5.93
N PRO A 72 -4.67 10.64 -5.13
CA PRO A 72 -3.49 11.02 -4.37
C PRO A 72 -3.20 10.00 -3.26
N TYR A 73 -1.93 9.89 -2.91
CA TYR A 73 -1.42 9.05 -1.82
C TYR A 73 -1.71 7.54 -1.92
N ILE A 74 -2.07 7.04 -3.08
CA ILE A 74 -2.25 5.61 -3.33
C ILE A 74 -0.98 5.06 -4.01
N ALA A 75 -0.42 4.00 -3.41
CA ALA A 75 0.76 3.31 -3.95
C ALA A 75 0.40 2.20 -4.92
N ALA A 76 -0.67 1.45 -4.63
CA ALA A 76 -1.13 0.33 -5.44
C ALA A 76 -2.61 0.03 -5.18
N ILE A 77 -3.26 -0.59 -6.15
CA ILE A 77 -4.63 -1.09 -6.05
C ILE A 77 -4.60 -2.60 -6.24
N GLU A 78 -5.15 -3.34 -5.30
CA GLU A 78 -5.24 -4.80 -5.37
C GLU A 78 -6.53 -5.24 -6.07
N VAL A 79 -7.65 -4.68 -5.65
CA VAL A 79 -8.97 -5.02 -6.17
C VAL A 79 -9.81 -3.76 -6.31
N SER A 80 -10.55 -3.67 -7.40
CA SER A 80 -11.56 -2.65 -7.61
C SER A 80 -12.91 -3.29 -7.93
N THR A 81 -13.97 -2.71 -7.38
CA THR A 81 -15.36 -3.16 -7.58
C THR A 81 -16.25 -1.94 -7.72
N PHE A 82 -17.35 -2.07 -8.43
CA PHE A 82 -18.41 -1.07 -8.43
C PHE A 82 -19.72 -1.67 -7.93
N ASN A 83 -20.60 -0.82 -7.44
CA ASN A 83 -21.90 -1.25 -6.95
C ASN A 83 -23.02 -0.71 -7.86
N ILE A 84 -24.00 -1.59 -8.14
CA ILE A 84 -25.31 -1.19 -8.66
C ILE A 84 -26.29 -1.53 -7.56
N ASP A 85 -26.91 -0.52 -6.98
CA ASP A 85 -27.74 -0.64 -5.78
C ASP A 85 -27.01 -1.42 -4.67
N VAL A 86 -27.50 -2.59 -4.31
CA VAL A 86 -26.92 -3.45 -3.27
C VAL A 86 -25.94 -4.51 -3.82
N VAL A 87 -25.85 -4.66 -5.14
CA VAL A 87 -25.04 -5.70 -5.78
C VAL A 87 -23.66 -5.17 -6.10
N ARG A 88 -22.63 -5.92 -5.69
CA ARG A 88 -21.23 -5.61 -5.98
C ARG A 88 -20.75 -6.39 -7.20
N TYR A 89 -20.17 -5.69 -8.14
CA TYR A 89 -19.57 -6.25 -9.35
C TYR A 89 -18.06 -6.08 -9.34
N PRO A 90 -17.28 -7.16 -9.55
CA PRO A 90 -15.83 -7.06 -9.66
C PRO A 90 -15.45 -6.42 -11.00
N MET A 91 -14.36 -5.64 -10.97
CA MET A 91 -13.73 -5.10 -12.17
C MET A 91 -12.44 -5.86 -12.45
N VAL A 92 -12.14 -6.11 -13.72
CA VAL A 92 -10.93 -6.83 -14.15
C VAL A 92 -9.75 -5.85 -14.21
N SER A 93 -8.65 -6.18 -13.55
CA SER A 93 -7.40 -5.43 -13.67
C SER A 93 -6.79 -5.67 -15.04
N THR A 94 -6.44 -4.61 -15.76
CA THR A 94 -5.83 -4.67 -17.07
C THR A 94 -4.44 -4.07 -17.02
N SER A 95 -3.47 -4.69 -17.69
CA SER A 95 -2.12 -4.13 -17.79
C SER A 95 -2.13 -2.81 -18.58
N ARG A 96 -1.18 -1.93 -18.29
CA ARG A 96 -1.02 -0.67 -19.02
C ARG A 96 -0.92 -0.88 -20.53
N THR A 97 -0.16 -1.89 -20.95
CA THR A 97 0.02 -2.22 -22.36
C THR A 97 -1.29 -2.63 -23.01
N ASN A 98 -2.09 -3.46 -22.34
CA ASN A 98 -3.39 -3.89 -22.87
C ASN A 98 -4.42 -2.77 -22.81
N TYR A 99 -4.37 -1.92 -21.81
CA TYR A 99 -5.30 -0.80 -21.67
C TYR A 99 -5.13 0.23 -22.79
N PHE A 100 -3.90 0.59 -23.13
CA PHE A 100 -3.59 1.58 -24.17
C PHE A 100 -3.20 1.00 -25.51
N GLY A 101 -2.71 -0.24 -25.56
CA GLY A 101 -2.16 -0.86 -26.76
C GLY A 101 -3.14 -1.76 -27.53
N SER A 102 -4.32 -2.07 -26.97
CA SER A 102 -5.34 -2.85 -27.68
C SER A 102 -6.29 -1.96 -28.45
N ALA A 103 -6.73 -2.44 -29.64
CA ALA A 103 -7.82 -1.78 -30.36
C ALA A 103 -9.09 -1.83 -29.52
N ARG A 104 -9.64 -0.68 -29.19
CA ARG A 104 -10.90 -0.54 -28.44
C ARG A 104 -11.73 0.59 -29.01
N VAL A 105 -13.02 0.52 -28.80
CA VAL A 105 -13.92 1.63 -29.15
C VAL A 105 -13.88 2.63 -27.97
N ASP A 106 -13.44 3.84 -28.25
CA ASP A 106 -13.39 4.91 -27.24
C ASP A 106 -14.78 5.52 -27.01
N ASN A 107 -14.95 6.18 -25.89
CA ASN A 107 -16.15 6.92 -25.51
C ASN A 107 -17.46 6.11 -25.43
N ILE A 108 -17.36 4.82 -25.09
CA ILE A 108 -18.56 4.04 -24.75
C ILE A 108 -18.88 4.28 -23.29
N ALA A 109 -20.00 4.98 -23.04
CA ALA A 109 -20.55 5.18 -21.70
C ALA A 109 -21.44 3.98 -21.35
N THR A 110 -21.02 3.18 -20.37
CA THR A 110 -21.77 2.02 -19.85
C THR A 110 -21.12 1.55 -18.54
N LEU A 111 -21.40 0.31 -18.12
CA LEU A 111 -20.84 -0.29 -16.91
C LEU A 111 -19.32 -0.44 -17.01
N PRO A 112 -18.54 0.01 -16.01
CA PRO A 112 -17.08 -0.14 -16.03
C PRO A 112 -16.70 -1.60 -15.73
N PHE A 113 -16.13 -2.29 -16.72
CA PHE A 113 -15.71 -3.69 -16.59
C PHE A 113 -14.27 -3.88 -16.18
N SER A 114 -13.40 -3.00 -16.66
CA SER A 114 -11.97 -3.12 -16.40
C SER A 114 -11.38 -1.82 -15.90
N TRP A 115 -10.23 -1.97 -15.27
CA TRP A 115 -9.49 -0.84 -14.73
C TRP A 115 -7.99 -1.00 -14.94
N ASN A 116 -7.31 0.11 -14.97
CA ASN A 116 -5.87 0.22 -14.95
C ASN A 116 -5.46 1.21 -13.88
N TYR A 117 -4.29 1.02 -13.31
CA TYR A 117 -3.70 1.97 -12.39
C TYR A 117 -2.27 2.28 -12.82
N ASP A 118 -2.01 3.54 -13.13
CA ASP A 118 -0.68 4.03 -13.48
C ASP A 118 -0.14 4.90 -12.34
N ARG A 119 0.87 4.37 -11.65
CA ARG A 119 1.49 5.05 -10.51
C ARG A 119 2.31 6.23 -10.99
N GLY A 120 2.05 7.41 -10.40
CA GLY A 120 2.81 8.64 -10.58
C GLY A 120 3.44 9.14 -9.27
N VAL A 121 4.00 10.33 -9.33
CA VAL A 121 4.52 11.02 -8.14
C VAL A 121 3.33 11.50 -7.29
N GLY A 122 3.35 11.20 -6.00
CA GLY A 122 2.31 11.61 -5.05
C GLY A 122 0.98 10.85 -5.14
N GLY A 123 0.89 9.80 -5.97
CA GLY A 123 -0.33 9.03 -6.18
C GLY A 123 -0.32 8.30 -7.51
N GLY A 124 -1.45 8.23 -8.19
CA GLY A 124 -1.54 7.65 -9.52
C GLY A 124 -2.88 7.85 -10.20
N THR A 125 -2.93 7.53 -11.47
CA THR A 125 -4.12 7.66 -12.30
C THR A 125 -4.82 6.31 -12.40
N PHE A 126 -6.07 6.30 -11.98
CA PHE A 126 -6.97 5.18 -12.11
C PHE A 126 -7.84 5.39 -13.35
N GLY A 127 -7.72 4.51 -14.33
CA GLY A 127 -8.53 4.51 -15.54
C GLY A 127 -9.57 3.41 -15.49
N MET A 128 -10.77 3.70 -15.93
CA MET A 128 -11.87 2.74 -16.07
C MET A 128 -12.26 2.56 -17.53
N TYR A 129 -12.52 1.34 -17.92
CA TYR A 129 -13.09 0.98 -19.22
C TYR A 129 -14.20 -0.07 -19.01
N PHE A 130 -15.43 0.16 -19.43
CA PHE A 130 -15.91 1.34 -20.17
C PHE A 130 -16.03 2.58 -19.25
N ILE A 131 -16.34 3.74 -19.89
CA ILE A 131 -16.58 4.99 -19.17
C ILE A 131 -17.89 4.87 -18.39
N PRO A 132 -17.96 5.28 -17.13
CA PRO A 132 -19.21 5.23 -16.36
C PRO A 132 -20.32 6.07 -17.01
N ASP A 133 -21.51 5.51 -17.21
CA ASP A 133 -22.71 6.22 -17.68
C ASP A 133 -23.49 6.90 -16.54
N GLN A 134 -23.20 6.53 -15.30
CA GLN A 134 -23.82 7.12 -14.10
C GLN A 134 -22.85 7.07 -12.90
N PRO A 135 -23.15 7.75 -11.79
CA PRO A 135 -22.26 7.80 -10.64
C PRO A 135 -22.28 6.51 -9.84
N TYR A 136 -21.51 5.51 -10.28
CA TYR A 136 -21.34 4.27 -9.55
C TYR A 136 -20.44 4.46 -8.33
N PRO A 137 -20.83 3.93 -7.15
CA PRO A 137 -19.93 3.82 -6.02
C PRO A 137 -18.81 2.80 -6.32
N ILE A 138 -17.59 3.28 -6.44
CA ILE A 138 -16.39 2.47 -6.64
C ILE A 138 -15.79 2.16 -5.28
N LYS A 139 -15.54 0.88 -5.01
CA LYS A 139 -14.86 0.42 -3.79
C LYS A 139 -13.58 -0.29 -4.17
N MET A 140 -12.51 0.09 -3.52
CA MET A 140 -11.18 -0.45 -3.79
C MET A 140 -10.49 -0.91 -2.53
N LYS A 141 -9.65 -1.93 -2.67
CA LYS A 141 -8.61 -2.26 -1.70
C LYS A 141 -7.30 -1.69 -2.20
N VAL A 142 -6.76 -0.73 -1.48
CA VAL A 142 -5.61 0.08 -1.91
C VAL A 142 -4.51 0.08 -0.86
N LYS A 143 -3.27 0.19 -1.32
CA LYS A 143 -2.11 0.47 -0.47
C LYS A 143 -1.92 1.99 -0.43
N VAL A 144 -2.06 2.57 0.76
CA VAL A 144 -1.98 4.03 0.97
C VAL A 144 -0.58 4.42 1.39
N PHE A 145 -0.12 5.61 0.98
CA PHE A 145 1.13 6.19 1.45
C PHE A 145 1.04 6.55 2.93
N LEU A 146 2.13 6.31 3.65
CA LEU A 146 2.29 6.78 5.01
C LEU A 146 2.59 8.28 5.00
N VAL A 147 2.09 8.97 6.01
CA VAL A 147 2.43 10.38 6.25
C VAL A 147 3.76 10.44 6.99
N ASP A 148 4.52 11.49 6.74
CA ASP A 148 5.63 11.84 7.60
C ASP A 148 5.10 12.10 9.02
N VAL A 149 5.74 11.50 10.01
CA VAL A 149 5.35 11.62 11.40
C VAL A 149 6.10 12.75 12.09
N ASP A 150 5.44 13.41 13.03
CA ASP A 150 6.05 14.35 13.97
C ASP A 150 6.43 13.65 15.27
N LEU A 151 7.25 14.29 16.10
CA LEU A 151 7.72 13.74 17.39
C LEU A 151 6.57 13.33 18.33
N GLN A 152 5.45 14.06 18.27
CA GLN A 152 4.28 13.84 19.11
C GLN A 152 3.25 12.91 18.50
N THR A 153 3.44 12.48 17.23
CA THR A 153 2.51 11.59 16.54
C THR A 153 2.37 10.28 17.31
N ASP A 154 1.14 9.91 17.63
CA ASP A 154 0.81 8.62 18.22
C ASP A 154 0.80 7.53 17.16
N LEU A 155 1.83 6.71 17.14
CA LEU A 155 1.98 5.62 16.19
C LEU A 155 0.91 4.51 16.36
N THR A 156 0.15 4.53 17.44
CA THR A 156 -0.95 3.60 17.67
C THR A 156 -2.29 4.12 17.12
N ASN A 157 -2.31 5.30 16.51
CA ASN A 157 -3.50 5.93 15.96
C ASN A 157 -3.40 6.13 14.43
N ILE A 158 -4.24 5.46 13.67
CA ILE A 158 -4.26 5.52 12.20
C ILE A 158 -4.58 6.89 11.62
N THR A 159 -5.43 7.67 12.26
CA THR A 159 -5.82 8.99 11.74
C THR A 159 -4.64 9.94 11.58
N GLU A 160 -3.55 9.67 12.28
CA GLU A 160 -2.32 10.46 12.23
C GLU A 160 -1.26 9.84 11.29
N THR A 161 -1.45 8.61 10.82
CA THR A 161 -0.44 7.86 10.06
C THR A 161 -0.72 7.75 8.57
N PHE A 162 -1.93 8.08 8.11
CA PHE A 162 -2.30 8.01 6.69
C PHE A 162 -2.71 9.37 6.13
N SER A 163 -2.19 9.68 4.94
CA SER A 163 -2.55 10.90 4.22
C SER A 163 -4.02 10.88 3.80
N ASN A 164 -4.74 11.94 4.15
CA ASN A 164 -6.14 12.11 3.76
C ASN A 164 -6.27 13.18 2.68
N PRO A 165 -6.76 12.85 1.46
CA PRO A 165 -6.80 13.75 0.33
C PRO A 165 -7.98 14.73 0.32
N ASN A 166 -8.84 14.74 1.34
CA ASN A 166 -10.15 15.40 1.30
C ASN A 166 -10.16 16.90 1.00
N ASN A 167 -8.98 17.56 0.93
CA ASN A 167 -8.87 18.99 0.73
C ASN A 167 -7.92 19.42 -0.38
N ILE A 168 -7.52 18.54 -1.30
CA ILE A 168 -6.61 18.90 -2.39
C ILE A 168 -7.44 19.25 -3.63
N PRO A 169 -7.44 20.51 -4.09
CA PRO A 169 -8.18 20.90 -5.30
C PRO A 169 -7.69 20.15 -6.54
N GLY A 170 -8.62 19.68 -7.37
CA GLY A 170 -8.31 19.00 -8.63
C GLY A 170 -8.08 17.49 -8.52
N TYR A 171 -8.23 16.92 -7.33
CA TYR A 171 -8.12 15.48 -7.12
C TYR A 171 -9.47 14.83 -6.82
N THR A 172 -9.59 13.54 -7.14
CA THR A 172 -10.81 12.78 -6.81
C THR A 172 -10.86 12.52 -5.30
N PRO A 173 -11.82 13.10 -4.57
CA PRO A 173 -11.96 12.83 -3.14
C PRO A 173 -12.38 11.37 -2.94
N TYR A 174 -11.75 10.70 -2.00
CA TYR A 174 -12.15 9.36 -1.57
C TYR A 174 -12.28 9.29 -0.05
N THR A 175 -13.05 8.34 0.45
CA THR A 175 -13.24 8.12 1.88
C THR A 175 -12.82 6.71 2.26
N PHE A 176 -12.23 6.55 3.46
CA PHE A 176 -11.93 5.24 4.02
C PHE A 176 -13.22 4.57 4.51
N ILE A 177 -13.45 3.31 4.12
CA ILE A 177 -14.68 2.57 4.48
C ILE A 177 -14.64 2.13 5.95
N ASN A 178 -13.46 1.78 6.45
CA ASN A 178 -13.29 1.34 7.83
C ASN A 178 -12.46 2.37 8.61
N ASN A 179 -13.13 3.27 9.29
CA ASN A 179 -12.53 4.17 10.29
C ASN A 179 -12.27 3.43 11.63
N SER A 180 -11.85 2.18 11.60
CA SER A 180 -11.36 1.57 12.82
C SER A 180 -10.02 2.22 13.16
N ASN A 181 -9.93 2.82 14.35
CA ASN A 181 -8.74 3.44 14.93
C ASN A 181 -7.64 2.37 15.13
N GLN A 182 -7.03 1.92 14.05
CA GLN A 182 -5.94 0.96 14.09
C GLN A 182 -4.67 1.71 13.70
N GLY A 183 -3.85 1.99 14.68
CA GLY A 183 -2.47 2.40 14.45
C GLY A 183 -1.58 1.20 14.14
N TYR A 184 -0.29 1.42 14.19
CA TYR A 184 0.67 0.32 14.12
C TYR A 184 0.48 -0.61 15.31
N ASP A 185 0.45 -1.91 15.05
CA ASP A 185 0.45 -2.88 16.13
C ASP A 185 1.81 -2.93 16.86
N THR A 186 1.82 -3.54 18.02
CA THR A 186 3.02 -3.61 18.86
C THR A 186 4.17 -4.33 18.17
N SER A 187 3.88 -5.38 17.40
CA SER A 187 4.90 -6.17 16.68
C SER A 187 5.56 -5.33 15.60
N TYR A 188 4.78 -4.48 14.92
CA TYR A 188 5.28 -3.57 13.92
C TYR A 188 6.11 -2.43 14.53
N ILE A 189 5.65 -1.82 15.62
CA ILE A 189 6.40 -0.80 16.34
C ILE A 189 7.76 -1.35 16.81
N GLU A 190 7.79 -2.58 17.32
CA GLU A 190 9.04 -3.23 17.69
C GLU A 190 9.94 -3.47 16.48
N MET A 191 9.40 -3.94 15.36
CA MET A 191 10.18 -4.10 14.12
C MET A 191 10.75 -2.76 13.65
N LEU A 192 9.95 -1.69 13.63
CA LEU A 192 10.42 -0.34 13.28
C LEU A 192 11.55 0.14 14.20
N ARG A 193 11.46 -0.14 15.51
CA ARG A 193 12.50 0.23 16.47
C ARG A 193 13.84 -0.39 16.11
N TYR A 194 13.87 -1.70 15.77
CA TYR A 194 15.09 -2.38 15.36
C TYR A 194 15.57 -1.92 13.99
N ALA A 195 14.65 -1.69 13.05
CA ALA A 195 14.97 -1.17 11.72
C ALA A 195 15.62 0.22 11.80
N LEU A 196 15.03 1.12 12.61
CA LEU A 196 15.57 2.47 12.82
C LEU A 196 16.92 2.44 13.50
N ALA A 197 17.10 1.62 14.55
CA ALA A 197 18.40 1.48 15.21
C ALA A 197 19.49 0.95 14.26
N ARG A 198 19.14 0.01 13.39
CA ARG A 198 20.04 -0.48 12.34
C ARG A 198 20.41 0.59 11.33
N TYR A 199 19.43 1.41 10.92
CA TYR A 199 19.64 2.52 10.00
C TYR A 199 20.56 3.58 10.62
N MET A 200 20.31 3.97 11.88
CA MET A 200 21.20 4.85 12.66
C MET A 200 22.64 4.32 12.74
N CYS A 201 22.82 3.03 13.00
CA CYS A 201 24.16 2.43 13.02
C CYS A 201 24.86 2.56 11.67
N SER A 202 24.15 2.41 10.56
CA SER A 202 24.68 2.58 9.21
C SER A 202 25.13 4.02 8.94
N GLU A 203 24.32 4.99 9.32
CA GLU A 203 24.61 6.43 9.12
C GLU A 203 25.80 6.90 9.97
N TYR A 204 25.91 6.40 11.20
CA TYR A 204 27.00 6.77 12.11
C TYR A 204 28.23 5.88 12.01
N GLY A 205 28.26 4.94 11.09
CA GLY A 205 29.41 4.05 10.85
C GLY A 205 29.69 3.08 12.02
N VAL A 206 28.67 2.77 12.84
CA VAL A 206 28.75 1.85 13.97
C VAL A 206 28.20 0.48 13.55
N SER A 207 28.87 -0.60 13.99
CA SER A 207 28.36 -1.94 13.71
C SER A 207 27.10 -2.23 14.55
N PHE A 208 26.01 -2.64 13.90
CA PHE A 208 24.81 -3.07 14.61
C PHE A 208 25.05 -4.42 15.31
N ASN A 209 24.51 -4.58 16.53
CA ASN A 209 24.72 -5.79 17.33
C ASN A 209 24.13 -7.02 16.59
N PRO A 210 24.91 -8.11 16.38
CA PRO A 210 24.45 -9.31 15.68
C PRO A 210 23.23 -10.01 16.31
N GLU A 211 23.06 -9.91 17.64
CA GLU A 211 21.88 -10.46 18.31
C GLU A 211 20.64 -9.62 18.00
N SER A 212 20.78 -8.31 17.99
CA SER A 212 19.71 -7.40 17.59
C SER A 212 19.32 -7.59 16.13
N GLU A 213 20.28 -7.88 15.23
CA GLU A 213 20.00 -8.22 13.84
C GLU A 213 19.17 -9.51 13.71
N LYS A 214 19.50 -10.55 14.49
CA LYS A 214 18.71 -11.80 14.51
C LYS A 214 17.26 -11.55 14.97
N ILE A 215 17.07 -10.70 15.97
CA ILE A 215 15.75 -10.33 16.47
C ILE A 215 14.98 -9.56 15.39
N TYR A 216 15.62 -8.59 14.74
CA TYR A 216 15.02 -7.85 13.61
C TYR A 216 14.55 -8.80 12.52
N GLN A 217 15.41 -9.71 12.06
CA GLN A 217 15.06 -10.70 11.03
C GLN A 217 13.92 -11.63 11.48
N SER A 218 13.83 -11.93 12.77
CA SER A 218 12.71 -12.71 13.32
C SER A 218 11.39 -11.95 13.21
N TYR A 219 11.36 -10.63 13.52
CA TYR A 219 10.16 -9.80 13.36
C TYR A 219 9.75 -9.67 11.89
N VAL A 220 10.70 -9.41 10.99
CA VAL A 220 10.46 -9.34 9.55
C VAL A 220 9.80 -10.62 9.05
N ARG A 221 10.36 -11.78 9.42
CA ARG A 221 9.80 -13.09 9.03
C ARG A 221 8.37 -13.30 9.58
N LYS A 222 8.12 -12.98 10.84
CA LYS A 222 6.79 -13.11 11.46
C LYS A 222 5.76 -12.27 10.73
N LEU A 223 6.06 -10.99 10.45
CA LEU A 223 5.17 -10.10 9.74
C LEU A 223 4.90 -10.57 8.31
N MET A 224 5.90 -11.14 7.61
CA MET A 224 5.70 -11.75 6.29
C MET A 224 4.76 -12.97 6.34
N TYR A 225 4.81 -13.78 7.40
CA TYR A 225 3.92 -14.93 7.56
C TYR A 225 2.49 -14.54 7.95
N GLU A 226 2.32 -13.48 8.71
CA GLU A 226 1.00 -12.99 9.13
C GLU A 226 0.21 -12.32 7.98
N SER A 227 0.91 -11.83 6.96
CA SER A 227 0.30 -11.25 5.76
C SER A 227 0.74 -12.01 4.50
N PRO A 228 0.30 -13.28 4.34
CA PRO A 228 0.66 -14.04 3.15
C PRO A 228 0.08 -13.34 1.90
N PRO A 229 0.85 -13.29 0.80
CA PRO A 229 0.35 -12.74 -0.45
C PRO A 229 -0.86 -13.55 -0.94
N ASP A 230 -1.88 -12.88 -1.44
CA ASP A 230 -3.01 -13.55 -2.06
C ASP A 230 -2.56 -14.26 -3.34
N LEU A 231 -2.34 -15.55 -3.23
CA LEU A 231 -1.89 -16.39 -4.35
C LEU A 231 -3.03 -16.72 -5.35
N SER A 232 -4.28 -16.44 -4.99
CA SER A 232 -5.44 -16.74 -5.85
C SER A 232 -5.40 -15.91 -7.13
N ASN A 233 -5.05 -14.63 -7.04
CA ASN A 233 -4.91 -13.75 -8.19
C ASN A 233 -3.71 -14.09 -9.08
N LYS A 234 -2.63 -14.65 -8.51
CA LYS A 234 -1.47 -15.08 -9.31
C LYS A 234 -1.77 -16.30 -10.17
N LYS A 235 -2.61 -17.22 -9.70
CA LYS A 235 -3.04 -18.36 -10.50
C LYS A 235 -3.93 -17.93 -11.67
N LEU A 236 -4.83 -16.97 -11.48
CA LEU A 236 -5.63 -16.41 -12.55
C LEU A 236 -4.77 -15.64 -13.56
N SER A 237 -3.78 -14.87 -13.14
CA SER A 237 -2.89 -14.15 -14.06
C SER A 237 -2.00 -15.09 -14.89
N ILE A 238 -1.66 -16.27 -14.37
CA ILE A 238 -0.93 -17.29 -15.13
C ILE A 238 -1.84 -17.91 -16.21
N LEU A 239 -3.11 -18.07 -15.94
CA LEU A 239 -4.08 -18.58 -16.91
C LEU A 239 -4.44 -17.55 -17.99
N TYR A 240 -4.36 -16.27 -17.69
CA TYR A 240 -4.61 -15.15 -18.61
C TYR A 240 -3.33 -14.45 -19.09
N SER A 241 -2.15 -15.00 -18.78
CA SER A 241 -0.90 -14.46 -19.29
C SER A 241 -0.84 -14.67 -20.80
N ASP A 242 -0.73 -13.57 -21.54
CA ASP A 242 -0.52 -13.53 -23.00
C ASP A 242 0.72 -14.29 -23.47
N SER A 243 1.54 -14.79 -22.55
CA SER A 243 2.72 -15.60 -22.86
C SER A 243 2.41 -17.07 -23.15
N ASN A 244 1.15 -17.50 -23.05
CA ASN A 244 0.76 -18.86 -23.43
C ASN A 244 -0.39 -18.83 -24.45
N PRO A 245 -0.08 -18.61 -25.75
CA PRO A 245 -1.07 -18.49 -26.82
C PRO A 245 -1.87 -19.78 -27.11
N GLY A 246 -1.66 -20.83 -26.32
CA GLY A 246 -2.29 -22.13 -26.53
C GLY A 246 -3.52 -22.45 -25.67
N TYR A 247 -3.88 -21.61 -24.71
CA TYR A 247 -5.03 -21.89 -23.83
C TYR A 247 -6.09 -20.78 -23.90
N ASN A 248 -6.92 -20.88 -24.92
CA ASN A 248 -8.17 -20.14 -24.97
C ASN A 248 -9.31 -21.03 -24.46
N TRP A 249 -9.98 -20.65 -23.38
CA TRP A 249 -11.13 -21.39 -22.87
C TRP A 249 -12.26 -21.53 -23.90
N GLY A 250 -12.29 -20.66 -24.90
CA GLY A 250 -13.21 -20.77 -26.02
C GLY A 250 -12.94 -21.99 -26.94
N ASP A 251 -11.72 -22.52 -26.91
CA ASP A 251 -11.32 -23.68 -27.70
C ASP A 251 -11.49 -25.01 -26.96
N VAL A 252 -11.85 -24.95 -25.66
CA VAL A 252 -12.17 -26.14 -24.87
C VAL A 252 -13.56 -26.62 -25.23
N ASN A 253 -13.65 -27.43 -26.22
CA ASN A 253 -14.89 -28.11 -26.60
C ASN A 253 -15.18 -29.22 -25.60
N ILE A 254 -15.96 -28.92 -24.59
CA ILE A 254 -16.35 -29.84 -23.49
C ILE A 254 -17.03 -31.11 -24.01
N GLY A 255 -17.59 -31.07 -25.26
CA GLY A 255 -18.26 -32.21 -25.88
C GLY A 255 -17.33 -33.21 -26.59
N ARG A 256 -16.05 -32.87 -26.80
CA ARG A 256 -15.12 -33.75 -27.55
C ARG A 256 -14.00 -34.36 -26.71
N GLY A 257 -13.97 -34.09 -25.41
CA GLY A 257 -12.89 -34.55 -24.56
C GLY A 257 -11.55 -33.86 -24.90
N TRP A 258 -10.63 -33.88 -23.96
CA TRP A 258 -9.26 -33.40 -24.13
C TRP A 258 -8.58 -34.25 -25.23
N ARG A 259 -8.32 -33.67 -26.36
CA ARG A 259 -7.33 -34.22 -27.28
C ARG A 259 -6.08 -33.38 -27.21
N PRO A 260 -4.89 -34.01 -26.99
CA PRO A 260 -3.61 -33.34 -27.00
C PRO A 260 -3.30 -32.73 -28.38
#